data_e6c5d634740773a1fe898e98339a7e13
#
_entry.id   e6c5d634740773a1fe898e98339a7e13
#
_cell.length_a   1.000
_cell.length_b   1.000
_cell.length_c   1.000
_cell.angle_alpha   90.00
_cell.angle_beta   90.00
_cell.angle_gamma   90.00
#
_symmetry.space_group_name_H-M   'P 1'
#
loop_
_entity.id
_entity.type
_entity.pdbx_description
1 polymer ?
#
loop_
_entity_poly.entity_id
_entity_poly.type
_entity_poly.pdbx_seq_one_letter_code
_entity_poly.pdbx_strand_id
1 'polypeptide(L)'
;LFTSVGSGTGGATEKIYTRIASGYQWRVVTTPPSVGGTAYGGYGVTQKQVDAFAMANGRYPITGYTDGDQTRPIIDPDAGYSESGFSKFKHPIYGDELETFKMYQNREPRFYVNVFWSGMTWHGANKKTANVQFYFNGNSGPGKSHNYPPTGYLAHKFTNPSIDTSTGNWGYLDFPVFRYAEILLNYVEALNEYDPSNADITLYLNMIRKRAGVPDIEEVYPDAVGDQTRMRELIRRERQVELCFENLRYFDTRTWMTAETDNNMPVYGMNIAAKEELDRVKCTQNYGW
;
A
#
# COMPACT_ATOMS: atom_id res chain seq x y z
N LEU A 1 10.30 7.99 1.02
CA LEU A 1 11.43 7.14 1.46
C LEU A 1 11.91 6.19 0.36
N PHE A 2 11.01 5.63 -0.44
CA PHE A 2 11.36 4.72 -1.54
C PHE A 2 11.50 5.39 -2.90
N THR A 3 11.22 6.68 -3.02
CA THR A 3 11.50 7.45 -4.24
C THR A 3 12.98 7.76 -4.41
N SER A 4 13.76 7.74 -3.33
CA SER A 4 15.22 7.97 -3.35
C SER A 4 16.06 6.70 -3.41
N VAL A 5 15.47 5.55 -3.69
CA VAL A 5 16.18 4.27 -3.87
C VAL A 5 17.03 4.26 -5.16
N GLY A 6 17.50 5.38 -5.61
CA GLY A 6 18.27 5.44 -6.86
C GLY A 6 19.63 6.11 -6.79
N SER A 7 19.91 6.97 -5.84
CA SER A 7 21.20 7.71 -5.89
C SER A 7 21.50 8.62 -4.71
N GLY A 8 20.96 8.41 -3.54
CA GLY A 8 21.20 9.30 -2.41
C GLY A 8 21.72 8.58 -1.17
N THR A 9 22.68 9.19 -0.53
CA THR A 9 23.36 8.74 0.68
C THR A 9 22.47 8.44 1.90
N GLY A 10 21.18 8.75 1.86
CA GLY A 10 20.24 8.51 2.98
C GLY A 10 19.52 7.14 2.98
N GLY A 11 19.56 6.40 1.88
CA GLY A 11 18.93 5.06 1.80
C GLY A 11 19.92 3.90 1.97
N ALA A 12 21.22 4.20 2.04
CA ALA A 12 22.26 3.18 2.04
C ALA A 12 22.34 2.39 3.36
N THR A 13 21.90 2.97 4.47
CA THR A 13 22.01 2.34 5.80
C THR A 13 20.90 1.33 6.09
N GLU A 14 19.80 1.36 5.36
CA GLU A 14 18.69 0.42 5.58
C GLU A 14 18.79 -0.83 4.70
N LYS A 15 19.46 -0.76 3.55
CA LYS A 15 19.62 -1.87 2.64
C LYS A 15 20.77 -2.77 3.07
N ILE A 16 20.50 -4.05 3.30
CA ILE A 16 21.52 -5.04 3.63
C ILE A 16 21.95 -5.76 2.35
N TYR A 17 20.95 -6.21 1.56
CA TYR A 17 21.20 -6.85 0.29
C TYR A 17 20.16 -6.43 -0.74
N THR A 18 20.62 -6.00 -1.91
CA THR A 18 19.74 -5.56 -2.99
C THR A 18 20.13 -6.23 -4.31
N ARG A 19 19.17 -6.31 -5.20
CA ARG A 19 19.38 -6.73 -6.59
C ARG A 19 19.11 -5.55 -7.52
N ILE A 20 20.15 -5.10 -8.22
CA ILE A 20 20.00 -4.09 -9.25
C ILE A 20 19.62 -4.82 -10.55
N ALA A 21 18.52 -4.40 -11.16
CA ALA A 21 18.02 -4.94 -12.41
C ALA A 21 17.42 -3.81 -13.28
N SER A 22 17.10 -4.13 -14.54
CA SER A 22 16.28 -3.23 -15.35
C SER A 22 14.97 -2.94 -14.64
N GLY A 23 14.56 -1.69 -14.59
CA GLY A 23 13.27 -1.28 -14.04
C GLY A 23 12.07 -1.70 -14.90
N TYR A 24 12.30 -2.20 -16.11
CA TYR A 24 11.25 -2.53 -17.07
C TYR A 24 10.21 -3.50 -16.50
N GLN A 25 10.63 -4.64 -15.98
CA GLN A 25 9.72 -5.69 -15.50
C GLN A 25 8.74 -5.22 -14.44
N TRP A 26 9.19 -4.32 -13.57
CA TRP A 26 8.33 -3.75 -12.53
C TRP A 26 7.52 -2.56 -13.06
N ARG A 27 8.18 -1.58 -13.67
CA ARG A 27 7.56 -0.32 -14.03
C ARG A 27 6.57 -0.44 -15.18
N VAL A 28 6.76 -1.38 -16.11
CA VAL A 28 5.81 -1.62 -17.20
C VAL A 28 4.42 -2.03 -16.68
N VAL A 29 4.36 -2.80 -15.60
CA VAL A 29 3.11 -3.27 -15.00
C VAL A 29 2.56 -2.35 -13.91
N THR A 30 3.36 -1.40 -13.41
CA THR A 30 2.96 -0.44 -12.38
C THR A 30 2.76 0.99 -12.93
N THR A 31 2.94 1.22 -14.23
CA THR A 31 2.66 2.49 -14.88
C THR A 31 1.29 2.44 -15.56
N PRO A 32 0.41 3.44 -15.35
CA PRO A 32 -0.91 3.47 -15.98
C PRO A 32 -0.83 3.54 -17.51
N PRO A 33 -1.72 2.86 -18.27
CA PRO A 33 -1.71 2.87 -19.73
C PRO A 33 -1.82 4.27 -20.36
N SER A 34 -2.57 5.18 -19.72
CA SER A 34 -2.74 6.56 -20.22
C SER A 34 -1.48 7.41 -20.13
N VAL A 35 -0.46 6.98 -19.39
CA VAL A 35 0.82 7.68 -19.32
C VAL A 35 1.57 7.61 -20.66
N GLY A 36 1.34 6.55 -21.44
CA GLY A 36 1.98 6.34 -22.74
C GLY A 36 3.18 5.39 -22.66
N GLY A 37 3.86 5.22 -23.78
CA GLY A 37 4.88 4.16 -23.91
C GLY A 37 4.25 2.77 -23.89
N THR A 38 5.02 1.75 -23.51
CA THR A 38 4.54 0.37 -23.36
C THR A 38 4.13 0.12 -21.90
N ALA A 39 3.17 0.91 -21.39
CA ALA A 39 2.70 0.78 -20.01
C ALA A 39 1.48 -0.14 -19.94
N TYR A 40 1.52 -1.16 -19.07
CA TYR A 40 0.45 -2.16 -18.96
C TYR A 40 -0.48 -1.94 -17.77
N GLY A 41 -0.03 -1.32 -16.68
CA GLY A 41 -0.87 -1.01 -15.52
C GLY A 41 -1.61 -2.21 -14.92
N GLY A 42 -1.07 -3.41 -15.04
CA GLY A 42 -1.74 -4.65 -14.66
C GLY A 42 -1.44 -5.15 -13.25
N TYR A 43 -0.50 -4.54 -12.52
CA TYR A 43 -0.15 -4.97 -11.16
C TYR A 43 -1.10 -4.34 -10.13
N GLY A 44 -2.30 -4.93 -10.03
CA GLY A 44 -3.35 -4.46 -9.15
C GLY A 44 -3.04 -4.69 -7.67
N VAL A 45 -3.45 -3.74 -6.83
CA VAL A 45 -3.42 -3.86 -5.36
C VAL A 45 -4.79 -4.33 -4.90
N THR A 46 -4.86 -5.34 -4.03
CA THR A 46 -6.13 -5.80 -3.47
C THR A 46 -6.69 -4.82 -2.44
N GLN A 47 -8.01 -4.80 -2.26
CA GLN A 47 -8.64 -3.99 -1.22
C GLN A 47 -8.11 -4.34 0.17
N LYS A 48 -7.85 -5.62 0.44
CA LYS A 48 -7.24 -6.09 1.70
C LYS A 48 -5.90 -5.41 2.00
N GLN A 49 -5.07 -5.17 0.97
CA GLN A 49 -3.82 -4.42 1.15
C GLN A 49 -4.08 -2.93 1.35
N VAL A 50 -5.05 -2.34 0.66
CA VAL A 50 -5.46 -0.94 0.86
C VAL A 50 -5.97 -0.73 2.29
N ASP A 51 -6.79 -1.65 2.80
CA ASP A 51 -7.37 -1.61 4.15
C ASP A 51 -6.32 -1.84 5.25
N ALA A 52 -5.18 -2.44 4.93
CA ALA A 52 -4.11 -2.70 5.89
C ALA A 52 -3.38 -1.43 6.35
N PHE A 53 -3.34 -0.39 5.53
CA PHE A 53 -2.67 0.86 5.90
C PHE A 53 -3.42 1.60 7.01
N ALA A 54 -2.67 2.21 7.94
CA ALA A 54 -3.25 3.04 8.99
C ALA A 54 -3.76 4.39 8.48
N MET A 55 -4.49 5.08 9.30
CA MET A 55 -4.76 6.51 9.18
C MET A 55 -3.56 7.33 9.66
N ALA A 56 -3.55 8.63 9.39
CA ALA A 56 -2.47 9.52 9.81
C ALA A 56 -2.30 9.59 11.35
N ASN A 57 -3.37 9.33 12.10
CA ASN A 57 -3.33 9.22 13.56
C ASN A 57 -2.79 7.88 14.08
N GLY A 58 -2.33 7.01 13.18
CA GLY A 58 -1.74 5.71 13.51
C GLY A 58 -2.73 4.58 13.76
N ARG A 59 -4.05 4.85 13.78
CA ARG A 59 -5.08 3.83 13.95
C ARG A 59 -5.34 3.08 12.66
N TYR A 60 -5.49 1.78 12.75
CA TYR A 60 -5.94 0.96 11.63
C TYR A 60 -7.45 1.11 11.45
N PRO A 61 -7.92 1.53 10.26
CA PRO A 61 -9.33 1.82 10.06
C PRO A 61 -10.24 0.59 10.14
N ILE A 62 -9.73 -0.58 9.74
CA ILE A 62 -10.48 -1.84 9.75
C ILE A 62 -9.93 -2.73 10.86
N THR A 63 -10.77 -3.04 11.85
CA THR A 63 -10.43 -3.87 13.01
C THR A 63 -10.88 -5.32 12.88
N GLY A 64 -11.75 -5.61 11.91
CA GLY A 64 -12.27 -6.94 11.63
C GLY A 64 -13.38 -6.90 10.59
N TYR A 65 -14.11 -7.99 10.48
CA TYR A 65 -15.24 -8.13 9.56
C TYR A 65 -16.40 -8.84 10.27
N THR A 66 -17.63 -8.49 9.90
CA THR A 66 -18.85 -9.08 10.49
C THR A 66 -19.31 -10.34 9.75
N ASP A 67 -18.69 -10.67 8.62
CA ASP A 67 -19.04 -11.80 7.76
C ASP A 67 -17.81 -12.63 7.37
N GLY A 68 -18.05 -13.89 7.05
CA GLY A 68 -17.00 -14.85 6.66
C GLY A 68 -16.28 -14.47 5.37
N ASP A 69 -16.96 -13.78 4.45
CA ASP A 69 -16.39 -13.34 3.16
C ASP A 69 -15.60 -12.02 3.26
N GLN A 70 -15.51 -11.42 4.45
CA GLN A 70 -14.80 -10.16 4.71
C GLN A 70 -15.29 -8.98 3.83
N THR A 71 -16.59 -8.93 3.56
CA THR A 71 -17.20 -7.86 2.76
C THR A 71 -17.68 -6.68 3.61
N ARG A 72 -17.92 -6.91 4.90
CA ARG A 72 -18.49 -5.94 5.85
C ARG A 72 -17.48 -5.61 6.93
N PRO A 73 -16.63 -4.58 6.73
CA PRO A 73 -15.62 -4.22 7.69
C PRO A 73 -16.22 -3.65 8.97
N ILE A 74 -15.59 -3.95 10.09
CA ILE A 74 -15.78 -3.27 11.36
C ILE A 74 -14.81 -2.10 11.37
N ILE A 75 -15.35 -0.88 11.30
CA ILE A 75 -14.57 0.35 11.24
C ILE A 75 -14.30 0.82 12.68
N ASP A 76 -13.04 1.15 12.98
CA ASP A 76 -12.66 1.84 14.23
C ASP A 76 -13.26 3.24 14.22
N PRO A 77 -14.16 3.59 15.16
CA PRO A 77 -14.80 4.90 15.19
C PRO A 77 -13.81 6.06 15.43
N ASP A 78 -12.68 5.78 16.07
CA ASP A 78 -11.66 6.78 16.39
C ASP A 78 -10.62 6.93 15.27
N ALA A 79 -10.69 6.11 14.21
CA ALA A 79 -9.77 6.18 13.10
C ALA A 79 -10.01 7.41 12.19
N GLY A 80 -11.22 7.96 12.17
CA GLY A 80 -11.58 9.05 11.26
C GLY A 80 -11.68 8.62 9.79
N TYR A 81 -12.06 7.37 9.55
CA TYR A 81 -12.13 6.74 8.24
C TYR A 81 -13.57 6.71 7.69
N SER A 82 -13.71 6.80 6.36
CA SER A 82 -15.01 6.68 5.70
C SER A 82 -14.88 5.95 4.37
N GLU A 83 -15.79 5.00 4.11
CA GLU A 83 -15.88 4.27 2.85
C GLU A 83 -16.89 4.90 1.87
N SER A 84 -17.33 6.13 2.08
CA SER A 84 -18.32 6.78 1.24
C SER A 84 -18.04 8.25 1.00
N GLY A 85 -18.41 8.70 -0.22
CA GLY A 85 -18.36 10.09 -0.64
C GLY A 85 -16.99 10.55 -1.10
N PHE A 86 -17.01 11.69 -1.78
CA PHE A 86 -15.84 12.37 -2.35
C PHE A 86 -15.74 13.77 -1.76
N SER A 87 -14.54 14.32 -1.74
CA SER A 87 -14.29 15.72 -1.44
C SER A 87 -12.92 16.13 -1.96
N LYS A 88 -12.70 17.44 -2.05
CA LYS A 88 -11.39 17.98 -2.38
C LYS A 88 -10.37 17.58 -1.33
N PHE A 89 -9.26 17.04 -1.77
CA PHE A 89 -8.17 16.60 -0.94
C PHE A 89 -6.83 16.94 -1.59
N LYS A 90 -5.94 17.54 -0.81
CA LYS A 90 -4.58 17.85 -1.24
C LYS A 90 -3.67 16.66 -0.97
N HIS A 91 -3.11 16.10 -2.04
CA HIS A 91 -2.19 14.97 -1.91
C HIS A 91 -0.96 15.35 -1.07
N PRO A 92 -0.65 14.63 0.02
CA PRO A 92 0.35 15.08 1.00
C PRO A 92 1.79 15.09 0.47
N ILE A 93 2.08 14.32 -0.58
CA ILE A 93 3.42 14.22 -1.16
C ILE A 93 3.56 15.15 -2.38
N TYR A 94 2.60 15.10 -3.30
CA TYR A 94 2.71 15.82 -4.59
C TYR A 94 2.03 17.18 -4.57
N GLY A 95 1.16 17.46 -3.59
CA GLY A 95 0.49 18.74 -3.43
C GLY A 95 -0.67 19.00 -4.40
N ASP A 96 -1.00 18.05 -5.28
CA ASP A 96 -2.17 18.16 -6.17
C ASP A 96 -3.45 18.15 -5.34
N GLU A 97 -4.37 19.07 -5.65
CA GLU A 97 -5.70 19.12 -5.05
C GLU A 97 -6.71 18.57 -6.04
N LEU A 98 -7.32 17.44 -5.70
CA LEU A 98 -8.21 16.67 -6.56
C LEU A 98 -9.45 16.24 -5.79
N GLU A 99 -10.56 16.07 -6.53
CA GLU A 99 -11.73 15.37 -6.01
C GLU A 99 -11.35 13.93 -5.71
N THR A 100 -11.37 13.55 -4.43
CA THR A 100 -10.80 12.28 -3.95
C THR A 100 -11.80 11.52 -3.10
N PHE A 101 -11.92 10.22 -3.32
CA PHE A 101 -12.74 9.35 -2.49
C PHE A 101 -12.26 9.39 -1.04
N LYS A 102 -13.18 9.55 -0.07
CA LYS A 102 -12.82 9.76 1.34
C LYS A 102 -12.01 8.61 1.95
N MET A 103 -12.16 7.41 1.41
CA MET A 103 -11.39 6.23 1.83
C MET A 103 -9.87 6.41 1.68
N TYR A 104 -9.42 7.33 0.80
CA TYR A 104 -8.00 7.59 0.54
C TYR A 104 -7.44 8.79 1.31
N GLN A 105 -8.30 9.54 1.98
CA GLN A 105 -7.90 10.77 2.66
C GLN A 105 -7.35 10.47 4.06
N ASN A 106 -6.42 11.30 4.51
CA ASN A 106 -5.84 11.22 5.87
C ASN A 106 -5.24 9.85 6.23
N ARG A 107 -4.72 9.13 5.23
CA ARG A 107 -4.01 7.88 5.45
C ARG A 107 -2.56 8.15 5.86
N GLU A 108 -1.90 7.15 6.40
CA GLU A 108 -0.47 7.21 6.71
C GLU A 108 0.40 7.46 5.45
N PRO A 109 1.60 8.06 5.59
CA PRO A 109 2.43 8.41 4.43
C PRO A 109 2.78 7.25 3.50
N ARG A 110 2.94 6.02 4.04
CA ARG A 110 3.25 4.83 3.23
C ARG A 110 2.12 4.45 2.28
N PHE A 111 0.86 4.75 2.61
CA PHE A 111 -0.25 4.56 1.67
C PHE A 111 -0.01 5.34 0.38
N TYR A 112 0.32 6.61 0.49
CA TYR A 112 0.49 7.52 -0.64
C TYR A 112 1.69 7.20 -1.54
N VAL A 113 2.70 6.52 -1.00
CA VAL A 113 3.88 6.10 -1.80
C VAL A 113 3.75 4.68 -2.35
N ASN A 114 2.83 3.88 -1.83
CA ASN A 114 2.71 2.47 -2.20
C ASN A 114 1.48 2.15 -3.06
N VAL A 115 0.43 2.97 -3.00
CA VAL A 115 -0.84 2.73 -3.70
C VAL A 115 -1.15 3.89 -4.63
N PHE A 116 -1.43 3.58 -5.88
CA PHE A 116 -1.96 4.52 -6.86
C PHE A 116 -3.44 4.20 -7.11
N TRP A 117 -4.31 5.16 -6.89
CA TRP A 117 -5.76 5.03 -7.05
C TRP A 117 -6.27 5.88 -8.20
N SER A 118 -7.49 5.64 -8.67
CA SER A 118 -8.12 6.41 -9.73
C SER A 118 -8.39 7.84 -9.29
N GLY A 119 -8.11 8.79 -10.18
CA GLY A 119 -8.20 10.22 -9.92
C GLY A 119 -6.87 10.88 -9.55
N MET A 120 -5.83 10.10 -9.23
CA MET A 120 -4.49 10.66 -8.97
C MET A 120 -3.84 11.24 -10.22
N THR A 121 -2.86 12.12 -9.98
CA THR A 121 -1.92 12.57 -11.01
C THR A 121 -0.71 11.66 -11.03
N TRP A 122 -0.36 11.15 -12.21
CA TRP A 122 0.92 10.48 -12.42
C TRP A 122 2.04 11.51 -12.58
N HIS A 123 3.10 11.33 -11.80
CA HIS A 123 4.30 12.15 -11.85
C HIS A 123 5.47 11.36 -12.42
N GLY A 124 6.01 11.80 -13.54
CA GLY A 124 7.24 11.25 -14.14
C GLY A 124 8.11 12.39 -14.65
N ALA A 125 9.40 12.14 -14.89
CA ALA A 125 10.31 13.13 -15.42
C ALA A 125 9.76 13.69 -16.74
N ASN A 126 9.68 15.01 -16.84
CA ASN A 126 9.18 15.74 -18.00
C ASN A 126 7.72 15.46 -18.40
N LYS A 127 6.99 14.63 -17.65
CA LYS A 127 5.58 14.35 -17.92
C LYS A 127 4.75 14.26 -16.65
N LYS A 128 3.68 15.04 -16.64
CA LYS A 128 2.63 14.98 -15.65
C LYS A 128 1.32 14.61 -16.36
N THR A 129 0.70 13.51 -15.99
CA THR A 129 -0.61 13.09 -16.50
C THR A 129 -1.61 13.17 -15.35
N ALA A 130 -2.47 14.20 -15.42
CA ALA A 130 -3.49 14.41 -14.40
C ALA A 130 -4.68 13.48 -14.59
N ASN A 131 -5.38 13.20 -13.48
CA ASN A 131 -6.61 12.42 -13.45
C ASN A 131 -6.52 11.09 -14.20
N VAL A 132 -5.57 10.25 -13.80
CA VAL A 132 -5.52 8.87 -14.27
C VAL A 132 -6.71 8.10 -13.70
N GLN A 133 -7.51 7.51 -14.56
CA GLN A 133 -8.83 6.98 -14.21
C GLN A 133 -8.94 5.51 -14.58
N PHE A 134 -9.34 4.67 -13.61
CA PHE A 134 -9.42 3.21 -13.75
C PHE A 134 -10.87 2.68 -13.88
N TYR A 135 -11.89 3.54 -13.89
CA TYR A 135 -13.26 3.12 -14.17
C TYR A 135 -13.48 2.89 -15.68
N PHE A 136 -14.62 2.35 -16.10
CA PHE A 136 -14.85 1.84 -17.46
C PHE A 136 -14.53 2.84 -18.57
N ASN A 137 -15.06 4.06 -18.48
CA ASN A 137 -14.81 5.11 -19.47
C ASN A 137 -13.54 5.92 -19.20
N GLY A 138 -12.84 5.64 -18.10
CA GLY A 138 -11.61 6.33 -17.72
C GLY A 138 -10.46 6.07 -18.68
N ASN A 139 -9.50 6.99 -18.71
CA ASN A 139 -8.38 6.97 -19.66
C ASN A 139 -7.43 5.75 -19.51
N SER A 140 -7.46 5.07 -18.36
CA SER A 140 -6.72 3.84 -18.06
C SER A 140 -7.66 2.70 -17.63
N GLY A 141 -8.93 2.79 -17.95
CA GLY A 141 -9.95 1.79 -17.62
C GLY A 141 -10.24 0.79 -18.73
N PRO A 142 -11.07 -0.23 -18.45
CA PRO A 142 -11.33 -1.36 -19.35
C PRO A 142 -11.95 -0.97 -20.70
N GLY A 143 -12.70 0.12 -20.77
CA GLY A 143 -13.27 0.61 -22.03
C GLY A 143 -12.29 1.30 -22.97
N LYS A 144 -11.08 1.62 -22.51
CA LYS A 144 -10.04 2.32 -23.29
C LYS A 144 -8.77 1.50 -23.50
N SER A 145 -8.51 0.49 -22.70
CA SER A 145 -7.29 -0.31 -22.76
C SER A 145 -7.60 -1.74 -22.37
N HIS A 146 -6.91 -2.72 -23.00
CA HIS A 146 -6.94 -4.10 -22.48
C HIS A 146 -6.05 -4.23 -21.23
N ASN A 147 -5.15 -3.27 -21.01
CA ASN A 147 -4.23 -3.21 -19.90
C ASN A 147 -4.79 -2.23 -18.88
N TYR A 148 -5.31 -2.72 -17.78
CA TYR A 148 -5.87 -1.91 -16.70
C TYR A 148 -5.71 -2.66 -15.37
N PRO A 149 -5.70 -1.96 -14.23
CA PRO A 149 -5.68 -2.63 -12.94
C PRO A 149 -7.05 -3.22 -12.62
N PRO A 150 -7.17 -4.56 -12.54
CA PRO A 150 -8.48 -5.22 -12.35
C PRO A 150 -9.13 -4.90 -10.99
N THR A 151 -8.33 -4.46 -10.02
CA THR A 151 -8.81 -4.05 -8.69
C THR A 151 -9.12 -2.56 -8.58
N GLY A 152 -8.86 -1.77 -9.62
CA GLY A 152 -8.99 -0.31 -9.59
C GLY A 152 -7.87 0.40 -8.83
N TYR A 153 -6.79 -0.30 -8.50
CA TYR A 153 -5.57 0.22 -7.87
C TYR A 153 -4.34 -0.30 -8.57
N LEU A 154 -3.25 0.47 -8.54
CA LEU A 154 -1.92 0.02 -8.96
C LEU A 154 -0.92 0.07 -7.82
N ALA A 155 0.02 -0.87 -7.81
CA ALA A 155 1.19 -0.75 -6.97
C ALA A 155 2.04 0.46 -7.41
N HIS A 156 2.43 1.30 -6.44
CA HIS A 156 3.18 2.53 -6.70
C HIS A 156 4.56 2.53 -6.03
N LYS A 157 4.84 1.56 -5.18
CA LYS A 157 6.15 1.37 -4.55
C LYS A 157 7.24 1.26 -5.61
N PHE A 158 8.40 1.81 -5.33
CA PHE A 158 9.54 1.90 -6.26
C PHE A 158 9.32 2.76 -7.51
N THR A 159 8.23 3.51 -7.58
CA THR A 159 8.05 4.54 -8.60
C THR A 159 9.05 5.66 -8.34
N ASN A 160 9.80 6.02 -9.39
CA ASN A 160 10.76 7.11 -9.33
C ASN A 160 10.29 8.24 -10.27
N PRO A 161 9.88 9.39 -9.73
CA PRO A 161 9.41 10.51 -10.54
C PRO A 161 10.49 11.15 -11.43
N SER A 162 11.78 10.81 -11.19
CA SER A 162 12.89 11.24 -12.06
C SER A 162 13.02 10.39 -13.32
N ILE A 163 12.20 9.33 -13.49
CA ILE A 163 12.22 8.46 -14.66
C ILE A 163 10.99 8.75 -15.52
N ASP A 164 11.19 9.01 -16.80
CA ASP A 164 10.11 9.19 -17.77
C ASP A 164 9.76 7.87 -18.47
N THR A 165 8.84 7.13 -17.88
CA THR A 165 8.34 5.88 -18.44
C THR A 165 7.54 6.08 -19.73
N SER A 166 7.08 7.29 -20.03
CA SER A 166 6.32 7.60 -21.24
C SER A 166 7.15 7.53 -22.51
N THR A 167 8.48 7.66 -22.39
CA THR A 167 9.42 7.55 -23.50
C THR A 167 10.02 6.15 -23.67
N GLY A 168 9.57 5.19 -22.83
CA GLY A 168 10.19 3.86 -22.76
C GLY A 168 11.49 3.82 -21.95
N ASN A 169 11.82 4.88 -21.25
CA ASN A 169 12.92 4.89 -20.28
C ASN A 169 12.46 4.29 -18.97
N TRP A 170 12.83 3.08 -18.70
CA TRP A 170 12.44 2.33 -17.50
C TRP A 170 13.49 2.42 -16.39
N GLY A 171 14.68 2.93 -16.68
CA GLY A 171 15.79 3.03 -15.74
C GLY A 171 16.15 1.71 -15.06
N TYR A 172 16.86 1.81 -13.97
CA TYR A 172 17.21 0.67 -13.12
C TYR A 172 16.35 0.65 -11.85
N LEU A 173 16.10 -0.54 -11.34
CA LEU A 173 15.46 -0.79 -10.04
C LEU A 173 16.47 -1.48 -9.13
N ASP A 174 16.73 -0.87 -7.99
CA ASP A 174 17.49 -1.45 -6.91
C ASP A 174 16.49 -2.09 -5.92
N PHE A 175 16.16 -3.35 -6.20
CA PHE A 175 15.14 -4.08 -5.43
C PHE A 175 15.74 -4.60 -4.12
N PRO A 176 15.17 -4.22 -2.95
CA PRO A 176 15.62 -4.74 -1.67
C PRO A 176 15.24 -6.22 -1.55
N VAL A 177 16.24 -7.08 -1.45
CA VAL A 177 16.04 -8.51 -1.15
C VAL A 177 16.01 -8.72 0.35
N PHE A 178 16.82 -7.93 1.09
CA PHE A 178 16.92 -7.97 2.52
C PHE A 178 17.29 -6.59 3.08
N ARG A 179 16.56 -6.11 4.08
CA ARG A 179 16.75 -4.77 4.63
C ARG A 179 16.51 -4.70 6.14
N TYR A 180 17.03 -3.66 6.75
CA TYR A 180 17.05 -3.51 8.21
C TYR A 180 15.66 -3.52 8.86
N ALA A 181 14.65 -2.94 8.23
CA ALA A 181 13.27 -2.99 8.76
C ALA A 181 12.75 -4.43 8.89
N GLU A 182 13.13 -5.35 8.00
CA GLU A 182 12.78 -6.76 8.14
C GLU A 182 13.44 -7.39 9.37
N ILE A 183 14.72 -7.05 9.65
CA ILE A 183 15.41 -7.51 10.86
C ILE A 183 14.70 -7.01 12.12
N LEU A 184 14.34 -5.72 12.16
CA LEU A 184 13.61 -5.16 13.30
C LEU A 184 12.28 -5.87 13.51
N LEU A 185 11.52 -6.10 12.44
CA LEU A 185 10.23 -6.80 12.51
C LEU A 185 10.39 -8.26 12.94
N ASN A 186 11.41 -8.97 12.45
CA ASN A 186 11.71 -10.33 12.89
C ASN A 186 12.07 -10.38 14.38
N TYR A 187 12.86 -9.40 14.85
CA TYR A 187 13.27 -9.31 16.26
C TYR A 187 12.08 -9.03 17.18
N VAL A 188 11.27 -8.02 16.88
CA VAL A 188 10.10 -7.69 17.73
C VAL A 188 9.04 -8.80 17.72
N GLU A 189 8.86 -9.49 16.59
CA GLU A 189 7.97 -10.64 16.50
C GLU A 189 8.45 -11.78 17.41
N ALA A 190 9.72 -12.18 17.27
CA ALA A 190 10.31 -13.23 18.11
C ALA A 190 10.30 -12.85 19.59
N LEU A 191 10.59 -11.61 19.91
CA LEU A 191 10.60 -11.11 21.28
C LEU A 191 9.20 -11.11 21.90
N ASN A 192 8.18 -10.70 21.15
CA ASN A 192 6.79 -10.75 21.61
C ASN A 192 6.31 -12.19 21.90
N GLU A 193 6.83 -13.18 21.17
CA GLU A 193 6.50 -14.59 21.44
C GLU A 193 7.23 -15.13 22.67
N TYR A 194 8.42 -14.61 23.00
CA TYR A 194 9.25 -15.08 24.10
C TYR A 194 9.02 -14.32 25.41
N ASP A 195 8.97 -12.98 25.37
CA ASP A 195 8.79 -12.08 26.52
C ASP A 195 7.96 -10.85 26.10
N PRO A 196 6.62 -10.96 26.11
CA PRO A 196 5.73 -9.89 25.64
C PRO A 196 5.79 -8.60 26.46
N SER A 197 6.41 -8.63 27.64
CA SER A 197 6.61 -7.45 28.50
C SER A 197 7.89 -6.68 28.19
N ASN A 198 8.72 -7.16 27.28
CA ASN A 198 10.01 -6.57 26.99
C ASN A 198 9.87 -5.21 26.28
N ALA A 199 10.53 -4.19 26.82
CA ALA A 199 10.46 -2.82 26.32
C ALA A 199 11.06 -2.65 24.90
N ASP A 200 11.94 -3.55 24.47
CA ASP A 200 12.50 -3.53 23.12
C ASP A 200 11.43 -3.72 22.03
N ILE A 201 10.28 -4.35 22.34
CA ILE A 201 9.19 -4.53 21.38
C ILE A 201 8.70 -3.18 20.88
N THR A 202 8.31 -2.29 21.79
CA THR A 202 7.84 -0.95 21.42
C THR A 202 8.99 -0.10 20.88
N LEU A 203 10.17 -0.18 21.46
CA LEU A 203 11.35 0.57 21.02
C LEU A 203 11.65 0.35 19.52
N TYR A 204 11.81 -0.88 19.09
CA TYR A 204 12.20 -1.19 17.71
C TYR A 204 11.03 -1.12 16.72
N LEU A 205 9.81 -1.41 17.17
CA LEU A 205 8.61 -1.19 16.35
C LEU A 205 8.43 0.31 16.05
N ASN A 206 8.65 1.17 17.05
CA ASN A 206 8.54 2.61 16.89
C ASN A 206 9.66 3.22 16.03
N MET A 207 10.83 2.60 15.92
CA MET A 207 11.81 3.04 14.93
C MET A 207 11.26 2.99 13.50
N ILE A 208 10.50 1.95 13.16
CA ILE A 208 9.84 1.81 11.86
C ILE A 208 8.72 2.84 11.73
N ARG A 209 7.87 2.95 12.75
CA ARG A 209 6.70 3.84 12.77
C ARG A 209 7.11 5.32 12.67
N LYS A 210 8.10 5.77 13.43
CA LYS A 210 8.64 7.14 13.37
C LYS A 210 9.20 7.48 12.00
N ARG A 211 9.98 6.55 11.42
CA ARG A 211 10.49 6.72 10.06
C ARG A 211 9.36 6.85 9.03
N ALA A 212 8.28 6.09 9.22
CA ALA A 212 7.09 6.13 8.36
C ALA A 212 6.20 7.36 8.58
N GLY A 213 6.47 8.17 9.60
CA GLY A 213 5.65 9.32 9.98
C GLY A 213 4.33 8.93 10.66
N VAL A 214 4.35 7.82 11.43
CA VAL A 214 3.21 7.29 12.16
C VAL A 214 3.50 7.39 13.67
N PRO A 215 2.53 7.75 14.53
CA PRO A 215 2.71 7.83 15.98
C PRO A 215 3.18 6.52 16.60
N ASP A 216 3.79 6.60 17.79
CA ASP A 216 4.29 5.45 18.52
C ASP A 216 3.15 4.48 18.87
N ILE A 217 3.45 3.18 18.92
CA ILE A 217 2.42 2.14 19.04
C ILE A 217 1.68 2.24 20.36
N GLU A 218 2.38 2.52 21.46
CA GLU A 218 1.81 2.68 22.79
C GLU A 218 0.96 3.94 22.95
N GLU A 219 1.17 4.97 22.14
CA GLU A 219 0.30 6.17 22.10
C GLU A 219 -1.04 5.84 21.45
N VAL A 220 -1.04 4.96 20.47
CA VAL A 220 -2.24 4.59 19.68
C VAL A 220 -2.98 3.41 20.30
N TYR A 221 -2.24 2.42 20.81
CA TYR A 221 -2.75 1.15 21.36
C TYR A 221 -2.09 0.84 22.70
N PRO A 222 -2.34 1.64 23.76
CA PRO A 222 -1.73 1.42 25.07
C PRO A 222 -2.11 0.07 25.68
N ASP A 223 -3.28 -0.46 25.32
CA ASP A 223 -3.79 -1.77 25.74
C ASP A 223 -3.03 -2.96 25.14
N ALA A 224 -2.26 -2.74 24.09
CA ALA A 224 -1.46 -3.80 23.45
C ALA A 224 -0.11 -4.03 24.14
N VAL A 225 0.37 -3.08 24.94
CA VAL A 225 1.66 -3.20 25.63
C VAL A 225 1.58 -4.29 26.69
N GLY A 226 2.38 -5.36 26.52
CA GLY A 226 2.36 -6.53 27.40
C GLY A 226 1.27 -7.56 27.07
N ASP A 227 0.33 -7.25 26.17
CA ASP A 227 -0.61 -8.24 25.62
C ASP A 227 -0.02 -8.90 24.38
N GLN A 228 0.48 -10.14 24.55
CA GLN A 228 1.13 -10.92 23.49
C GLN A 228 0.25 -11.06 22.23
N THR A 229 -1.03 -11.35 22.41
CA THR A 229 -1.95 -11.61 21.29
C THR A 229 -2.25 -10.35 20.51
N ARG A 230 -2.56 -9.28 21.22
CA ARG A 230 -2.86 -8.00 20.61
C ARG A 230 -1.64 -7.40 19.92
N MET A 231 -0.48 -7.45 20.57
CA MET A 231 0.78 -6.97 20.00
C MET A 231 1.19 -7.79 18.77
N ARG A 232 1.00 -9.12 18.77
CA ARG A 232 1.24 -9.99 17.60
C ARG A 232 0.43 -9.52 16.38
N GLU A 233 -0.85 -9.20 16.55
CA GLU A 233 -1.69 -8.68 15.47
C GLU A 233 -1.14 -7.37 14.91
N LEU A 234 -0.74 -6.45 15.78
CA LEU A 234 -0.18 -5.15 15.39
C LEU A 234 1.17 -5.29 14.68
N ILE A 235 2.08 -6.13 15.17
CA ILE A 235 3.36 -6.42 14.52
C ILE A 235 3.16 -7.03 13.14
N ARG A 236 2.27 -8.01 13.00
CA ARG A 236 1.96 -8.63 11.70
C ARG A 236 1.35 -7.64 10.72
N ARG A 237 0.53 -6.71 11.20
CA ARG A 237 -0.04 -5.64 10.39
C ARG A 237 1.01 -4.62 9.96
N GLU A 238 1.86 -4.20 10.89
CA GLU A 238 3.00 -3.32 10.57
C GLU A 238 3.91 -3.95 9.52
N ARG A 239 4.21 -5.25 9.65
CA ARG A 239 4.99 -6.01 8.68
C ARG A 239 4.32 -6.06 7.30
N GLN A 240 3.01 -6.29 7.23
CA GLN A 240 2.25 -6.30 6.00
C GLN A 240 2.33 -4.95 5.26
N VAL A 241 2.25 -3.85 5.98
CA VAL A 241 2.31 -2.50 5.41
C VAL A 241 3.73 -2.14 5.01
N GLU A 242 4.69 -2.34 5.91
CA GLU A 242 6.08 -1.95 5.71
C GLU A 242 6.74 -2.71 4.56
N LEU A 243 6.54 -4.01 4.50
CA LEU A 243 7.17 -4.91 3.52
C LEU A 243 6.27 -5.23 2.31
N CYS A 244 5.17 -4.47 2.12
CA CYS A 244 4.30 -4.68 0.97
C CYS A 244 5.08 -4.56 -0.36
N PHE A 245 4.74 -5.42 -1.32
CA PHE A 245 5.38 -5.51 -2.65
C PHE A 245 6.87 -5.90 -2.65
N GLU A 246 7.37 -6.48 -1.54
CA GLU A 246 8.74 -7.00 -1.41
C GLU A 246 8.78 -8.54 -1.42
N ASN A 247 7.70 -9.20 -1.84
CA ASN A 247 7.55 -10.65 -1.97
C ASN A 247 7.59 -11.45 -0.65
N LEU A 248 7.48 -10.78 0.51
CA LEU A 248 7.58 -11.44 1.81
C LEU A 248 6.26 -12.03 2.31
N ARG A 249 5.11 -11.41 1.99
CA ARG A 249 3.79 -11.85 2.50
C ARG A 249 3.48 -13.31 2.23
N TYR A 250 3.92 -13.85 1.08
CA TYR A 250 3.74 -15.25 0.74
C TYR A 250 4.38 -16.18 1.78
N PHE A 251 5.58 -15.85 2.24
CA PHE A 251 6.31 -16.61 3.25
C PHE A 251 5.73 -16.37 4.65
N ASP A 252 5.44 -15.12 4.98
CA ASP A 252 4.88 -14.72 6.27
C ASP A 252 3.62 -15.51 6.62
N THR A 253 2.63 -15.54 5.71
CA THR A 253 1.37 -16.25 5.96
C THR A 253 1.54 -17.76 6.14
N ARG A 254 2.57 -18.35 5.53
CA ARG A 254 2.89 -19.77 5.69
C ARG A 254 3.61 -20.05 6.99
N THR A 255 4.58 -19.22 7.34
CA THR A 255 5.29 -19.28 8.62
C THR A 255 4.33 -19.13 9.80
N TRP A 256 3.35 -18.22 9.68
CA TRP A 256 2.31 -18.01 10.70
C TRP A 256 1.18 -19.04 10.65
N MET A 257 1.18 -19.93 9.66
CA MET A 257 0.10 -20.90 9.41
C MET A 257 -1.28 -20.25 9.19
N THR A 258 -1.29 -19.02 8.66
CA THR A 258 -2.51 -18.25 8.38
C THR A 258 -2.87 -18.21 6.89
N ALA A 259 -2.10 -18.90 6.03
CA ALA A 259 -2.30 -18.84 4.58
C ALA A 259 -3.69 -19.29 4.14
N GLU A 260 -4.27 -20.28 4.81
CA GLU A 260 -5.61 -20.79 4.50
C GLU A 260 -6.67 -19.71 4.74
N THR A 261 -6.61 -19.00 5.85
CA THR A 261 -7.55 -17.93 6.17
C THR A 261 -7.23 -16.62 5.46
N ASP A 262 -5.96 -16.31 5.27
CA ASP A 262 -5.53 -15.04 4.67
C ASP A 262 -5.66 -15.02 3.13
N ASN A 263 -5.45 -16.17 2.47
CA ASN A 263 -5.36 -16.24 1.01
C ASN A 263 -6.56 -16.95 0.36
N ASN A 264 -7.38 -17.66 1.14
CA ASN A 264 -8.57 -18.34 0.64
C ASN A 264 -9.83 -17.46 0.74
N MET A 265 -9.66 -16.17 0.46
CA MET A 265 -10.72 -15.19 0.50
C MET A 265 -10.94 -14.57 -0.88
N PRO A 266 -12.17 -14.16 -1.20
CA PRO A 266 -12.43 -13.41 -2.42
C PRO A 266 -11.53 -12.18 -2.54
N VAL A 267 -11.12 -11.86 -3.76
CA VAL A 267 -10.32 -10.67 -4.04
C VAL A 267 -11.26 -9.50 -4.33
N TYR A 268 -11.11 -8.43 -3.57
CA TYR A 268 -11.92 -7.21 -3.68
C TYR A 268 -11.09 -6.03 -4.18
N GLY A 269 -11.80 -5.05 -4.73
CA GLY A 269 -11.25 -3.79 -5.21
C GLY A 269 -12.35 -2.75 -5.39
N MET A 270 -12.11 -1.78 -6.26
CA MET A 270 -13.10 -0.79 -6.67
C MET A 270 -13.91 -1.30 -7.87
N ASN A 271 -15.14 -0.82 -8.04
CA ASN A 271 -15.95 -1.14 -9.19
C ASN A 271 -15.41 -0.49 -10.48
N ILE A 272 -14.58 -1.24 -11.20
CA ILE A 272 -14.02 -0.79 -12.48
C ILE A 272 -15.04 -0.77 -13.62
N ALA A 273 -16.20 -1.42 -13.46
CA ALA A 273 -17.28 -1.37 -14.43
C ALA A 273 -18.15 -0.11 -14.32
N ALA A 274 -17.98 0.69 -13.28
CA ALA A 274 -18.62 2.00 -13.16
C ALA A 274 -18.29 2.87 -14.37
N LYS A 275 -19.25 3.62 -14.90
CA LYS A 275 -19.08 4.45 -16.10
C LYS A 275 -18.52 5.83 -15.75
N GLU A 276 -18.80 6.32 -14.57
CA GLU A 276 -18.39 7.62 -14.05
C GLU A 276 -17.53 7.47 -12.79
N GLU A 277 -16.67 8.45 -12.53
CA GLU A 277 -15.79 8.45 -11.35
C GLU A 277 -16.58 8.41 -10.04
N LEU A 278 -17.63 9.21 -9.93
CA LEU A 278 -18.44 9.31 -8.71
C LEU A 278 -19.28 8.06 -8.43
N ASP A 279 -19.53 7.24 -9.44
CA ASP A 279 -20.21 5.94 -9.30
C ASP A 279 -19.25 4.81 -8.89
N ARG A 280 -17.97 5.13 -8.80
CA ARG A 280 -16.92 4.17 -8.50
C ARG A 280 -16.80 3.97 -7.00
N VAL A 281 -17.45 2.95 -6.52
CA VAL A 281 -17.46 2.56 -5.11
C VAL A 281 -16.68 1.27 -4.88
N LYS A 282 -16.31 1.00 -3.63
CA LYS A 282 -15.72 -0.27 -3.22
C LYS A 282 -16.63 -1.42 -3.66
N CYS A 283 -16.07 -2.36 -4.39
CA CYS A 283 -16.78 -3.52 -4.86
C CYS A 283 -16.58 -4.69 -3.91
N THR A 284 -17.70 -5.26 -3.47
CA THR A 284 -17.74 -6.46 -2.62
C THR A 284 -17.98 -7.73 -3.42
N GLN A 285 -18.00 -7.65 -4.76
CA GLN A 285 -18.13 -8.81 -5.61
C GLN A 285 -16.75 -9.38 -5.97
N ASN A 286 -16.70 -10.70 -6.04
CA ASN A 286 -15.54 -11.41 -6.50
C ASN A 286 -15.33 -11.12 -8.00
N TYR A 287 -14.21 -10.51 -8.36
CA TYR A 287 -13.78 -10.52 -9.75
C TYR A 287 -13.21 -11.92 -10.00
N GLY A 288 -14.07 -12.84 -10.45
CA GLY A 288 -13.63 -14.16 -10.85
C GLY A 288 -12.56 -14.05 -11.94
N TRP A 289 -11.45 -14.69 -11.66
CA TRP A 289 -10.42 -14.99 -12.66
C TRP A 289 -10.81 -16.26 -13.39
#